data_4ffb1bc4c4da34565a5dfe678a7c48f8
#
_entry.id   4ffb1bc4c4da34565a5dfe678a7c48f8
#
_cell.length_a   1.000
_cell.length_b   1.000
_cell.length_c   1.000
_cell.angle_alpha   90.00
_cell.angle_beta   90.00
_cell.angle_gamma   90.00
#
_symmetry.space_group_name_H-M   'P 1'
#
loop_
_entity.id
_entity.type
_entity.pdbx_description
1 polymer ?
#
loop_
_entity_poly.entity_id
_entity_poly.type
_entity_poly.pdbx_seq_one_letter_code
_entity_poly.pdbx_strand_id
1 'polypeptide(L)'
;MEIIAVPVLTDNYVWLLHDSESGETAAVDPSVAEPVLDAAAAKGWRLTQVLNTHWHPDHTGGNAGIQAATGAPITAPAEAERVSTVDRIVAEGDQVRVCGAEAVVWHIPAHTAGHIAYYFADEGLIFVGDTMFAMGCGRLFEGTAEQMYANLQRITALPGDVRIYCGHEYTLANARFAAAAEPDNPAVAARLDAVAALRDAGTITLPTTVAEERETNPFVRATNVEEFARLRLAKDSFRS
;
A
#
# COMPACT_ATOMS: atom_id res chain seq x y z
N MET A 1 -15.97 2.29 -9.27
CA MET A 1 -15.54 2.31 -7.84
C MET A 1 -14.88 3.65 -7.52
N GLU A 2 -15.36 4.39 -6.49
CA GLU A 2 -14.71 5.60 -5.96
C GLU A 2 -13.68 5.19 -4.90
N ILE A 3 -12.49 5.81 -4.91
CA ILE A 3 -11.43 5.54 -3.91
C ILE A 3 -10.99 6.86 -3.32
N ILE A 4 -10.96 6.95 -1.99
CA ILE A 4 -10.45 8.13 -1.28
C ILE A 4 -9.39 7.73 -0.26
N ALA A 5 -8.42 8.64 -0.04
CA ALA A 5 -7.44 8.52 1.02
C ALA A 5 -7.97 9.19 2.29
N VAL A 6 -7.85 8.50 3.42
CA VAL A 6 -8.05 9.07 4.76
C VAL A 6 -6.70 9.15 5.45
N PRO A 7 -6.11 10.35 5.57
CA PRO A 7 -4.86 10.53 6.30
C PRO A 7 -5.07 10.27 7.78
N VAL A 8 -4.24 9.43 8.37
CA VAL A 8 -4.30 9.08 9.80
C VAL A 8 -2.89 8.96 10.37
N LEU A 9 -2.77 9.00 11.68
CA LEU A 9 -1.48 9.00 12.38
C LEU A 9 -0.54 10.09 11.84
N THR A 10 0.73 9.78 11.61
CA THR A 10 1.72 10.75 11.10
C THR A 10 1.79 10.77 9.58
N ASP A 11 1.71 9.60 8.94
CA ASP A 11 1.96 9.42 7.52
C ASP A 11 1.19 8.25 6.88
N ASN A 12 0.28 7.60 7.63
CA ASN A 12 -0.52 6.49 7.10
C ASN A 12 -1.69 7.00 6.26
N TYR A 13 -2.04 6.22 5.24
CA TYR A 13 -3.30 6.33 4.51
C TYR A 13 -4.15 5.09 4.72
N VAL A 14 -5.39 5.29 5.16
CA VAL A 14 -6.45 4.30 5.03
C VAL A 14 -7.17 4.57 3.71
N TRP A 15 -7.31 3.55 2.87
CA TRP A 15 -8.03 3.68 1.61
C TRP A 15 -9.47 3.24 1.78
N LEU A 16 -10.43 4.15 1.50
CA LEU A 16 -11.83 3.80 1.41
C LEU A 16 -12.21 3.57 -0.05
N LEU A 17 -12.80 2.41 -0.32
CA LEU A 17 -13.35 2.03 -1.61
C LEU A 17 -14.87 2.04 -1.50
N HIS A 18 -15.55 2.69 -2.44
CA HIS A 18 -17.02 2.73 -2.45
C HIS A 18 -17.57 2.39 -3.83
N ASP A 19 -18.59 1.55 -3.83
CA ASP A 19 -19.41 1.28 -5.01
C ASP A 19 -20.82 1.89 -4.85
N SER A 20 -21.13 2.87 -5.68
CA SER A 20 -22.41 3.58 -5.63
C SER A 20 -23.60 2.73 -6.08
N GLU A 21 -23.39 1.63 -6.81
CA GLU A 21 -24.48 0.75 -7.26
C GLU A 21 -24.94 -0.19 -6.14
N SER A 22 -23.99 -0.80 -5.43
CA SER A 22 -24.30 -1.71 -4.31
C SER A 22 -24.42 -0.99 -2.97
N GLY A 23 -23.85 0.21 -2.83
CA GLY A 23 -23.69 0.93 -1.57
C GLY A 23 -22.63 0.33 -0.64
N GLU A 24 -21.87 -0.67 -1.09
CA GLU A 24 -20.81 -1.28 -0.33
C GLU A 24 -19.61 -0.32 -0.17
N THR A 25 -19.00 -0.36 1.01
CA THR A 25 -17.78 0.42 1.29
C THR A 25 -16.77 -0.42 2.06
N ALA A 26 -15.56 -0.51 1.55
CA ALA A 26 -14.46 -1.22 2.20
C ALA A 26 -13.40 -0.22 2.72
N ALA A 27 -12.80 -0.54 3.87
CA ALA A 27 -11.59 0.13 4.37
C ALA A 27 -10.39 -0.81 4.24
N VAL A 28 -9.30 -0.34 3.62
CA VAL A 28 -8.04 -1.07 3.52
C VAL A 28 -7.06 -0.51 4.54
N ASP A 29 -6.51 -1.39 5.37
CA ASP A 29 -5.51 -1.11 6.40
C ASP A 29 -5.90 0.01 7.39
N PRO A 30 -7.06 -0.09 8.07
CA PRO A 30 -7.48 0.96 8.99
C PRO A 30 -6.62 0.99 10.27
N SER A 31 -5.75 1.99 10.36
CA SER A 31 -4.86 2.21 11.51
C SER A 31 -5.62 2.59 12.78
N VAL A 32 -6.68 3.41 12.62
CA VAL A 32 -7.53 3.92 13.69
C VAL A 32 -8.97 3.99 13.21
N ALA A 33 -9.94 3.78 14.11
CA ALA A 33 -11.35 3.66 13.71
C ALA A 33 -12.04 5.01 13.48
N GLU A 34 -11.91 5.95 14.44
CA GLU A 34 -12.72 7.18 14.47
C GLU A 34 -12.56 8.03 13.19
N PRO A 35 -11.36 8.42 12.74
CA PRO A 35 -11.21 9.22 11.52
C PRO A 35 -11.73 8.51 10.26
N VAL A 36 -11.66 7.18 10.23
CA VAL A 36 -12.14 6.36 9.10
C VAL A 36 -13.65 6.34 9.05
N LEU A 37 -14.30 6.15 10.21
CA LEU A 37 -15.77 6.21 10.35
C LEU A 37 -16.30 7.59 10.01
N ASP A 38 -15.64 8.66 10.49
CA ASP A 38 -16.01 10.05 10.22
C ASP A 38 -15.90 10.39 8.73
N ALA A 39 -14.81 9.96 8.08
CA ALA A 39 -14.62 10.16 6.65
C ALA A 39 -15.69 9.44 5.81
N ALA A 40 -16.05 8.21 6.17
CA ALA A 40 -17.12 7.48 5.52
C ALA A 40 -18.48 8.17 5.76
N ALA A 41 -18.79 8.58 7.00
CA ALA A 41 -20.03 9.26 7.35
C ALA A 41 -20.18 10.61 6.63
N ALA A 42 -19.10 11.38 6.49
CA ALA A 42 -19.11 12.65 5.75
C ALA A 42 -19.48 12.48 4.26
N LYS A 43 -19.21 11.29 3.69
CA LYS A 43 -19.62 10.91 2.33
C LYS A 43 -21.02 10.27 2.29
N GLY A 44 -21.66 10.03 3.43
CA GLY A 44 -22.90 9.24 3.52
C GLY A 44 -22.68 7.74 3.31
N TRP A 45 -21.45 7.25 3.44
CA TRP A 45 -21.10 5.84 3.28
C TRP A 45 -21.13 5.10 4.62
N ARG A 46 -21.41 3.81 4.56
CA ARG A 46 -21.31 2.91 5.71
C ARG A 46 -20.33 1.80 5.39
N LEU A 47 -19.33 1.60 6.23
CA LEU A 47 -18.36 0.52 6.07
C LEU A 47 -19.07 -0.84 6.18
N THR A 48 -18.85 -1.67 5.17
CA THR A 48 -19.40 -3.03 5.03
C THR A 48 -18.32 -4.09 5.05
N GLN A 49 -17.03 -3.71 4.93
CA GLN A 49 -15.90 -4.63 4.90
C GLN A 49 -14.61 -3.93 5.34
N VAL A 50 -13.72 -4.69 6.00
CA VAL A 50 -12.34 -4.31 6.31
C VAL A 50 -11.40 -5.29 5.61
N LEU A 51 -10.34 -4.78 4.98
CA LEU A 51 -9.27 -5.55 4.37
C LEU A 51 -7.95 -5.19 5.03
N ASN A 52 -7.16 -6.17 5.45
CA ASN A 52 -5.78 -5.92 5.89
C ASN A 52 -4.78 -6.60 4.97
N THR A 53 -3.66 -5.92 4.72
CA THR A 53 -2.55 -6.45 3.95
C THR A 53 -1.56 -7.23 4.82
N HIS A 54 -1.38 -6.83 6.08
CA HIS A 54 -0.48 -7.45 7.04
C HIS A 54 -0.86 -7.11 8.49
N TRP A 55 -0.10 -7.63 9.48
CA TRP A 55 -0.47 -7.60 10.88
C TRP A 55 -0.04 -6.35 11.67
N HIS A 56 0.78 -5.46 11.15
CA HIS A 56 1.29 -4.33 11.91
C HIS A 56 0.17 -3.47 12.51
N PRO A 57 0.36 -2.95 13.75
CA PRO A 57 -0.70 -2.24 14.46
C PRO A 57 -1.21 -0.98 13.74
N ASP A 58 -0.35 -0.32 12.98
CA ASP A 58 -0.70 0.85 12.19
C ASP A 58 -1.45 0.52 10.87
N HIS A 59 -1.77 -0.77 10.64
CA HIS A 59 -2.65 -1.24 9.57
C HIS A 59 -3.90 -1.98 10.10
N THR A 60 -3.89 -2.37 11.39
CA THR A 60 -4.95 -3.19 11.98
C THR A 60 -5.62 -2.55 13.20
N GLY A 61 -5.04 -1.46 13.74
CA GLY A 61 -5.47 -0.88 15.01
C GLY A 61 -6.91 -0.37 15.03
N GLY A 62 -7.47 -0.01 13.86
CA GLY A 62 -8.87 0.42 13.72
C GLY A 62 -9.88 -0.72 13.60
N ASN A 63 -9.43 -1.96 13.34
CA ASN A 63 -10.30 -3.09 13.03
C ASN A 63 -11.43 -3.30 14.05
N ALA A 64 -11.08 -3.46 15.31
CA ALA A 64 -12.06 -3.73 16.37
C ALA A 64 -13.07 -2.58 16.55
N GLY A 65 -12.62 -1.33 16.44
CA GLY A 65 -13.50 -0.16 16.53
C GLY A 65 -14.47 -0.07 15.35
N ILE A 66 -14.01 -0.31 14.13
CA ILE A 66 -14.85 -0.34 12.93
C ILE A 66 -15.85 -1.49 13.01
N GLN A 67 -15.40 -2.70 13.36
CA GLN A 67 -16.30 -3.87 13.48
C GLN A 67 -17.36 -3.65 14.55
N ALA A 68 -17.01 -3.08 15.70
CA ALA A 68 -17.97 -2.77 16.77
C ALA A 68 -19.03 -1.73 16.33
N ALA A 69 -18.63 -0.73 15.55
CA ALA A 69 -19.52 0.34 15.10
C ALA A 69 -20.43 -0.06 13.92
N THR A 70 -19.96 -0.94 13.04
CA THR A 70 -20.62 -1.20 11.75
C THR A 70 -21.05 -2.65 11.54
N GLY A 71 -20.42 -3.59 12.24
CA GLY A 71 -20.54 -5.04 12.00
C GLY A 71 -19.76 -5.52 10.77
N ALA A 72 -18.90 -4.67 10.17
CA ALA A 72 -18.12 -5.02 8.99
C ALA A 72 -17.16 -6.20 9.26
N PRO A 73 -17.20 -7.28 8.47
CA PRO A 73 -16.27 -8.39 8.62
C PRO A 73 -14.85 -7.97 8.21
N ILE A 74 -13.86 -8.61 8.86
CA ILE A 74 -12.45 -8.38 8.63
C ILE A 74 -11.89 -9.53 7.79
N THR A 75 -11.35 -9.19 6.61
CA THR A 75 -10.64 -10.11 5.71
C THR A 75 -9.14 -9.77 5.75
N ALA A 76 -8.30 -10.75 6.08
CA ALA A 76 -6.88 -10.51 6.31
C ALA A 76 -6.04 -11.79 6.07
N PRO A 77 -4.68 -11.69 5.95
CA PRO A 77 -3.81 -12.85 6.03
C PRO A 77 -3.82 -13.46 7.44
N ALA A 78 -3.49 -14.76 7.55
CA ALA A 78 -3.49 -15.48 8.82
C ALA A 78 -2.63 -14.82 9.92
N GLU A 79 -1.56 -14.12 9.56
CA GLU A 79 -0.70 -13.44 10.53
C GLU A 79 -1.42 -12.32 11.30
N ALA A 80 -2.50 -11.75 10.76
CA ALA A 80 -3.28 -10.70 11.41
C ALA A 80 -4.03 -11.20 12.65
N GLU A 81 -4.25 -12.50 12.80
CA GLU A 81 -4.81 -13.11 14.02
C GLU A 81 -3.95 -12.87 15.27
N ARG A 82 -2.68 -12.47 15.10
CA ARG A 82 -1.78 -12.08 16.21
C ARG A 82 -2.29 -10.87 17.00
N VAL A 83 -3.05 -9.99 16.34
CA VAL A 83 -3.41 -8.66 16.87
C VAL A 83 -4.87 -8.27 16.68
N SER A 84 -5.62 -9.00 15.87
CA SER A 84 -7.01 -8.67 15.50
C SER A 84 -7.83 -9.94 15.34
N THR A 85 -9.15 -9.83 15.56
CA THR A 85 -10.09 -10.84 15.07
C THR A 85 -10.07 -10.81 13.54
N VAL A 86 -10.06 -11.97 12.90
CA VAL A 86 -10.16 -12.13 11.45
C VAL A 86 -11.35 -13.01 11.14
N ASP A 87 -12.34 -12.48 10.41
CA ASP A 87 -13.55 -13.24 10.05
C ASP A 87 -13.32 -14.12 8.82
N ARG A 88 -12.42 -13.67 7.91
CA ARG A 88 -12.03 -14.41 6.73
C ARG A 88 -10.52 -14.36 6.52
N ILE A 89 -9.86 -15.49 6.68
CA ILE A 89 -8.44 -15.65 6.33
C ILE A 89 -8.33 -15.87 4.82
N VAL A 90 -7.37 -15.18 4.18
CA VAL A 90 -7.08 -15.30 2.75
C VAL A 90 -5.58 -15.49 2.50
N ALA A 91 -5.26 -16.14 1.38
CA ALA A 91 -3.91 -16.51 0.98
C ALA A 91 -3.70 -16.35 -0.54
N GLU A 92 -2.51 -16.68 -1.03
CA GLU A 92 -2.16 -16.63 -2.48
C GLU A 92 -3.23 -17.29 -3.35
N GLY A 93 -3.70 -16.55 -4.34
CA GLY A 93 -4.65 -17.00 -5.34
C GLY A 93 -6.13 -16.94 -4.93
N ASP A 94 -6.43 -16.63 -3.66
CA ASP A 94 -7.82 -16.46 -3.23
C ASP A 94 -8.46 -15.25 -3.93
N GLN A 95 -9.76 -15.36 -4.18
CA GLN A 95 -10.59 -14.28 -4.72
C GLN A 95 -11.43 -13.65 -3.61
N VAL A 96 -11.42 -12.32 -3.57
CA VAL A 96 -12.20 -11.52 -2.62
C VAL A 96 -13.07 -10.54 -3.38
N ARG A 97 -14.38 -10.60 -3.16
CA ARG A 97 -15.29 -9.59 -3.69
C ARG A 97 -15.29 -8.36 -2.78
N VAL A 98 -15.06 -7.18 -3.35
CA VAL A 98 -14.96 -5.90 -2.66
C VAL A 98 -15.66 -4.83 -3.47
N CYS A 99 -16.71 -4.23 -2.93
CA CYS A 99 -17.43 -3.11 -3.58
C CYS A 99 -17.77 -3.43 -5.05
N GLY A 100 -18.37 -4.59 -5.30
CA GLY A 100 -18.78 -5.02 -6.64
C GLY A 100 -17.66 -5.58 -7.52
N ALA A 101 -16.39 -5.27 -7.24
CA ALA A 101 -15.22 -5.76 -7.99
C ALA A 101 -14.62 -7.04 -7.37
N GLU A 102 -13.79 -7.74 -8.14
CA GLU A 102 -13.07 -8.93 -7.69
C GLU A 102 -11.58 -8.64 -7.56
N ALA A 103 -11.02 -8.93 -6.39
CA ALA A 103 -9.60 -8.88 -6.13
C ALA A 103 -9.00 -10.29 -6.05
N VAL A 104 -7.83 -10.49 -6.64
CA VAL A 104 -7.00 -11.67 -6.43
C VAL A 104 -5.95 -11.35 -5.38
N VAL A 105 -5.85 -12.22 -4.38
CA VAL A 105 -4.86 -12.09 -3.30
C VAL A 105 -3.50 -12.58 -3.77
N TRP A 106 -2.46 -11.78 -3.56
CA TRP A 106 -1.07 -12.13 -3.81
C TRP A 106 -0.30 -12.19 -2.49
N HIS A 107 0.36 -13.30 -2.21
CA HIS A 107 1.33 -13.40 -1.11
C HIS A 107 2.63 -12.73 -1.54
N ILE A 108 3.04 -11.69 -0.82
CA ILE A 108 4.20 -10.84 -1.10
C ILE A 108 5.03 -10.65 0.18
N PRO A 109 5.59 -11.77 0.73
CA PRO A 109 6.33 -11.74 1.99
C PRO A 109 7.61 -10.96 1.88
N ALA A 110 8.03 -10.32 2.93
CA ALA A 110 9.36 -9.76 3.25
C ALA A 110 9.26 -8.66 4.30
N HIS A 111 8.33 -7.70 4.14
CA HIS A 111 8.05 -6.71 5.19
C HIS A 111 7.51 -7.42 6.44
N THR A 112 6.48 -8.24 6.26
CA THR A 112 6.09 -9.31 7.20
C THR A 112 6.09 -10.65 6.48
N ALA A 113 6.07 -11.76 7.22
CA ALA A 113 6.14 -13.10 6.64
C ALA A 113 4.85 -13.50 5.92
N GLY A 114 3.70 -12.99 6.35
CA GLY A 114 2.40 -13.28 5.77
C GLY A 114 1.81 -12.15 4.94
N HIS A 115 2.59 -11.12 4.60
CA HIS A 115 2.11 -9.95 3.87
C HIS A 115 1.44 -10.32 2.55
N ILE A 116 0.28 -9.72 2.26
CA ILE A 116 -0.48 -9.91 1.03
C ILE A 116 -0.76 -8.59 0.31
N ALA A 117 -1.09 -8.69 -0.98
CA ALA A 117 -1.67 -7.60 -1.75
C ALA A 117 -3.05 -8.00 -2.29
N TYR A 118 -3.89 -7.00 -2.56
CA TYR A 118 -5.18 -7.18 -3.23
C TYR A 118 -5.09 -6.58 -4.64
N TYR A 119 -5.07 -7.42 -5.66
CA TYR A 119 -4.98 -7.00 -7.06
C TYR A 119 -6.35 -7.06 -7.74
N PHE A 120 -6.84 -5.93 -8.20
CA PHE A 120 -8.09 -5.75 -8.93
C PHE A 120 -7.76 -5.58 -10.43
N ALA A 121 -7.70 -6.68 -11.16
CA ALA A 121 -7.24 -6.69 -12.54
C ALA A 121 -8.14 -5.85 -13.46
N ASP A 122 -9.46 -6.00 -13.34
CA ASP A 122 -10.43 -5.28 -14.18
C ASP A 122 -10.48 -3.77 -13.88
N GLU A 123 -10.13 -3.38 -12.65
CA GLU A 123 -10.07 -1.98 -12.20
C GLU A 123 -8.69 -1.32 -12.45
N GLY A 124 -7.69 -2.10 -12.84
CA GLY A 124 -6.33 -1.64 -13.05
C GLY A 124 -5.70 -1.06 -11.78
N LEU A 125 -5.82 -1.73 -10.64
CA LEU A 125 -5.26 -1.26 -9.38
C LEU A 125 -4.83 -2.39 -8.42
N ILE A 126 -3.89 -2.07 -7.53
CA ILE A 126 -3.39 -3.00 -6.52
C ILE A 126 -3.11 -2.26 -5.20
N PHE A 127 -3.57 -2.84 -4.07
CA PHE A 127 -3.18 -2.42 -2.72
C PHE A 127 -2.04 -3.29 -2.24
N VAL A 128 -0.89 -2.69 -1.95
CA VAL A 128 0.38 -3.38 -1.66
C VAL A 128 0.87 -3.21 -0.22
N GLY A 129 0.08 -2.54 0.63
CA GLY A 129 0.47 -2.23 2.01
C GLY A 129 1.87 -1.63 2.07
N ASP A 130 2.75 -2.31 2.79
CA ASP A 130 4.13 -1.87 3.04
C ASP A 130 5.19 -2.64 2.24
N THR A 131 4.80 -3.31 1.16
CA THR A 131 5.77 -3.96 0.27
C THR A 131 6.44 -2.97 -0.67
N MET A 132 5.64 -2.13 -1.35
CA MET A 132 6.15 -1.12 -2.28
C MET A 132 5.58 0.25 -1.90
N PHE A 133 6.44 1.27 -1.91
CA PHE A 133 6.06 2.67 -1.78
C PHE A 133 6.42 3.42 -3.06
N ALA A 134 5.78 4.57 -3.28
CA ALA A 134 6.22 5.43 -4.37
C ALA A 134 7.71 5.78 -4.20
N MET A 135 8.51 5.48 -5.23
CA MET A 135 9.97 5.61 -5.27
C MET A 135 10.72 4.83 -4.18
N GLY A 136 10.09 3.81 -3.57
CA GLY A 136 10.66 3.10 -2.43
C GLY A 136 10.12 1.68 -2.25
N CYS A 137 10.56 1.02 -1.19
CA CYS A 137 10.02 -0.26 -0.73
C CYS A 137 10.09 -0.38 0.79
N GLY A 138 9.33 -1.32 1.34
CA GLY A 138 9.30 -1.63 2.76
C GLY A 138 10.62 -2.12 3.34
N ARG A 139 10.76 -2.01 4.66
CA ARG A 139 11.86 -2.65 5.39
C ARG A 139 11.65 -4.16 5.45
N LEU A 140 12.75 -4.90 5.56
CA LEU A 140 12.75 -6.35 5.65
C LEU A 140 12.75 -6.75 7.14
N PHE A 141 11.57 -6.83 7.77
CA PHE A 141 11.50 -7.21 9.19
C PHE A 141 11.45 -8.73 9.39
N GLU A 142 10.71 -9.45 8.52
CA GLU A 142 10.49 -10.88 8.68
C GLU A 142 10.88 -11.70 7.43
N GLY A 143 11.49 -11.08 6.42
CA GLY A 143 11.87 -11.75 5.18
C GLY A 143 13.24 -11.35 4.64
N THR A 144 13.51 -11.71 3.38
CA THR A 144 14.81 -11.57 2.74
C THR A 144 14.79 -10.59 1.57
N ALA A 145 15.99 -10.16 1.14
CA ALA A 145 16.16 -9.29 -0.03
C ALA A 145 15.64 -9.96 -1.31
N GLU A 146 15.85 -11.27 -1.45
CA GLU A 146 15.36 -12.06 -2.59
C GLU A 146 13.85 -12.03 -2.68
N GLN A 147 13.16 -12.19 -1.54
CA GLN A 147 11.70 -12.15 -1.47
C GLN A 147 11.18 -10.77 -1.88
N MET A 148 11.68 -9.70 -1.28
CA MET A 148 11.24 -8.36 -1.59
C MET A 148 11.53 -8.00 -3.05
N TYR A 149 12.71 -8.31 -3.55
CA TYR A 149 13.08 -8.07 -4.95
C TYR A 149 12.10 -8.80 -5.90
N ALA A 150 11.82 -10.07 -5.64
CA ALA A 150 10.86 -10.84 -6.44
C ALA A 150 9.45 -10.24 -6.40
N ASN A 151 8.99 -9.75 -5.23
CA ASN A 151 7.70 -9.09 -5.09
C ASN A 151 7.62 -7.80 -5.90
N LEU A 152 8.67 -6.96 -5.85
CA LEU A 152 8.72 -5.72 -6.64
C LEU A 152 8.70 -6.02 -8.14
N GLN A 153 9.46 -7.03 -8.59
CA GLN A 153 9.46 -7.46 -9.99
C GLN A 153 8.07 -7.99 -10.41
N ARG A 154 7.39 -8.77 -9.55
CA ARG A 154 6.04 -9.26 -9.80
C ARG A 154 5.04 -8.12 -9.93
N ILE A 155 5.05 -7.15 -9.01
CA ILE A 155 4.14 -6.00 -9.05
C ILE A 155 4.39 -5.16 -10.31
N THR A 156 5.66 -4.90 -10.62
CA THR A 156 6.01 -4.08 -11.78
C THR A 156 5.99 -4.84 -13.11
N ALA A 157 5.71 -6.12 -13.14
CA ALA A 157 5.36 -6.85 -14.37
C ALA A 157 3.93 -6.55 -14.86
N LEU A 158 3.06 -5.96 -14.01
CA LEU A 158 1.73 -5.52 -14.39
C LEU A 158 1.75 -4.44 -15.48
N PRO A 159 0.63 -4.19 -16.20
CA PRO A 159 0.53 -3.07 -17.15
C PRO A 159 0.93 -1.73 -16.53
N GLY A 160 1.51 -0.85 -17.35
CA GLY A 160 2.11 0.41 -16.87
C GLY A 160 1.12 1.38 -16.22
N ASP A 161 -0.14 1.32 -16.59
CA ASP A 161 -1.24 2.15 -16.11
C ASP A 161 -1.90 1.63 -14.81
N VAL A 162 -1.50 0.45 -14.32
CA VAL A 162 -1.98 -0.07 -13.03
C VAL A 162 -1.56 0.87 -11.92
N ARG A 163 -2.54 1.31 -11.13
CA ARG A 163 -2.36 2.20 -9.97
C ARG A 163 -1.98 1.39 -8.74
N ILE A 164 -0.95 1.84 -8.05
CA ILE A 164 -0.41 1.19 -6.85
C ILE A 164 -0.77 2.04 -5.63
N TYR A 165 -1.50 1.45 -4.69
CA TYR A 165 -1.92 2.05 -3.44
C TYR A 165 -1.12 1.43 -2.28
N CYS A 166 -0.28 2.22 -1.62
CA CYS A 166 0.51 1.79 -0.46
C CYS A 166 0.00 2.43 0.84
N GLY A 167 0.53 1.96 1.98
CA GLY A 167 0.07 2.37 3.31
C GLY A 167 0.54 3.74 3.79
N HIS A 168 1.61 4.31 3.20
CA HIS A 168 2.27 5.50 3.77
C HIS A 168 2.66 6.57 2.76
N GLU A 169 2.66 7.83 3.22
CA GLU A 169 3.15 9.02 2.52
C GLU A 169 4.68 9.18 2.69
N TYR A 170 5.45 8.25 2.15
CA TYR A 170 6.92 8.29 2.21
C TYR A 170 7.57 8.87 0.96
N THR A 171 6.77 9.31 -0.02
CA THR A 171 7.25 9.61 -1.37
C THR A 171 8.34 10.66 -1.40
N LEU A 172 8.23 11.76 -0.65
CA LEU A 172 9.27 12.79 -0.64
C LEU A 172 10.59 12.30 -0.08
N ALA A 173 10.56 11.55 1.03
CA ALA A 173 11.77 10.97 1.63
C ALA A 173 12.39 9.89 0.73
N ASN A 174 11.56 9.15 0.00
CA ASN A 174 12.01 8.17 -0.99
C ASN A 174 12.61 8.85 -2.23
N ALA A 175 11.96 9.91 -2.73
CA ALA A 175 12.46 10.67 -3.88
C ALA A 175 13.84 11.30 -3.61
N ARG A 176 14.07 11.84 -2.41
CA ARG A 176 15.40 12.34 -2.01
C ARG A 176 16.45 11.23 -1.99
N PHE A 177 16.09 10.05 -1.51
CA PHE A 177 16.99 8.88 -1.57
C PHE A 177 17.23 8.43 -3.01
N ALA A 178 16.19 8.35 -3.84
CA ALA A 178 16.31 7.96 -5.24
C ALA A 178 17.22 8.90 -6.01
N ALA A 179 17.11 10.22 -5.80
CA ALA A 179 18.00 11.21 -6.40
C ALA A 179 19.46 11.05 -5.96
N ALA A 180 19.70 10.65 -4.71
CA ALA A 180 21.06 10.35 -4.23
C ALA A 180 21.62 9.02 -4.78
N ALA A 181 20.74 8.03 -5.00
CA ALA A 181 21.11 6.72 -5.53
C ALA A 181 21.32 6.74 -7.07
N GLU A 182 20.52 7.54 -7.78
CA GLU A 182 20.56 7.66 -9.25
C GLU A 182 20.67 9.15 -9.69
N PRO A 183 21.81 9.83 -9.39
CA PRO A 183 21.93 11.28 -9.63
C PRO A 183 21.86 11.70 -11.11
N ASP A 184 22.13 10.76 -12.01
CA ASP A 184 22.12 10.98 -13.46
C ASP A 184 20.77 10.61 -14.12
N ASN A 185 19.76 10.20 -13.32
CA ASN A 185 18.44 9.85 -13.84
C ASN A 185 17.53 11.09 -13.89
N PRO A 186 17.25 11.66 -15.08
CA PRO A 186 16.44 12.88 -15.19
C PRO A 186 14.97 12.67 -14.79
N ALA A 187 14.44 11.44 -14.91
CA ALA A 187 13.07 11.13 -14.47
C ALA A 187 12.95 11.18 -12.95
N VAL A 188 13.96 10.70 -12.23
CA VAL A 188 14.03 10.80 -10.76
C VAL A 188 14.10 12.25 -10.31
N ALA A 189 14.94 13.08 -10.95
CA ALA A 189 15.04 14.50 -10.63
C ALA A 189 13.72 15.24 -10.84
N ALA A 190 13.08 15.03 -11.99
CA ALA A 190 11.78 15.66 -12.31
C ALA A 190 10.67 15.21 -11.34
N ARG A 191 10.66 13.92 -10.97
CA ARG A 191 9.67 13.41 -10.01
C ARG A 191 9.91 13.94 -8.59
N LEU A 192 11.15 14.10 -8.16
CA LEU A 192 11.48 14.74 -6.88
C LEU A 192 10.93 16.16 -6.81
N ASP A 193 11.13 16.98 -7.85
CA ASP A 193 10.62 18.34 -7.90
C ASP A 193 9.08 18.38 -7.85
N ALA A 194 8.41 17.50 -8.61
CA ALA A 194 6.96 17.39 -8.62
C ALA A 194 6.40 16.97 -7.27
N VAL A 195 6.99 15.95 -6.64
CA VAL A 195 6.61 15.45 -5.31
C VAL A 195 6.84 16.52 -4.23
N ALA A 196 7.96 17.25 -4.27
CA ALA A 196 8.21 18.34 -3.34
C ALA A 196 7.13 19.42 -3.44
N ALA A 197 6.77 19.84 -4.66
CA ALA A 197 5.71 20.81 -4.88
C ALA A 197 4.33 20.35 -4.37
N LEU A 198 3.97 19.08 -4.59
CA LEU A 198 2.74 18.50 -4.05
C LEU A 198 2.73 18.51 -2.52
N ARG A 199 3.83 18.09 -1.90
CA ARG A 199 3.91 18.05 -0.42
C ARG A 199 3.94 19.44 0.20
N ASP A 200 4.59 20.41 -0.42
CA ASP A 200 4.56 21.82 0.01
C ASP A 200 3.14 22.41 -0.07
N ALA A 201 2.34 21.96 -1.03
CA ALA A 201 0.92 22.31 -1.17
C ALA A 201 -0.01 21.50 -0.24
N GLY A 202 0.52 20.59 0.58
CA GLY A 202 -0.28 19.70 1.44
C GLY A 202 -1.07 18.63 0.66
N THR A 203 -0.73 18.39 -0.61
CA THR A 203 -1.40 17.42 -1.47
C THR A 203 -0.74 16.05 -1.34
N ILE A 204 -1.55 14.98 -1.37
CA ILE A 204 -1.07 13.59 -1.37
C ILE A 204 -0.34 13.27 -2.68
N THR A 205 0.61 12.34 -2.63
CA THR A 205 1.40 11.91 -3.79
C THR A 205 1.01 10.53 -4.32
N LEU A 206 0.01 9.93 -3.73
CA LEU A 206 -0.49 8.59 -4.05
C LEU A 206 -1.89 8.68 -4.70
N PRO A 207 -2.30 7.67 -5.50
CA PRO A 207 -1.52 6.50 -5.89
C PRO A 207 -0.41 6.82 -6.87
N THR A 208 0.59 5.93 -6.96
CA THR A 208 1.56 5.90 -8.05
C THR A 208 1.14 4.90 -9.12
N THR A 209 1.89 4.82 -10.22
CA THR A 209 1.64 3.85 -11.30
C THR A 209 2.84 2.93 -11.53
N VAL A 210 2.60 1.75 -12.08
CA VAL A 210 3.66 0.81 -12.46
C VAL A 210 4.67 1.46 -13.41
N ALA A 211 4.22 2.30 -14.36
CA ALA A 211 5.12 3.00 -15.29
C ALA A 211 6.05 3.96 -14.55
N GLU A 212 5.52 4.78 -13.63
CA GLU A 212 6.32 5.71 -12.84
C GLU A 212 7.35 4.98 -11.97
N GLU A 213 6.96 3.87 -11.36
CA GLU A 213 7.87 3.09 -10.51
C GLU A 213 9.00 2.43 -11.33
N ARG A 214 8.72 1.95 -12.53
CA ARG A 214 9.77 1.43 -13.44
C ARG A 214 10.79 2.49 -13.84
N GLU A 215 10.38 3.74 -13.96
CA GLU A 215 11.26 4.84 -14.38
C GLU A 215 12.06 5.44 -13.22
N THR A 216 11.51 5.45 -12.01
CA THR A 216 12.00 6.32 -10.93
C THR A 216 12.27 5.62 -9.60
N ASN A 217 11.83 4.37 -9.41
CA ASN A 217 12.06 3.66 -8.17
C ASN A 217 13.38 2.86 -8.24
N PRO A 218 14.43 3.22 -7.49
CA PRO A 218 15.74 2.55 -7.59
C PRO A 218 15.69 1.08 -7.17
N PHE A 219 14.76 0.70 -6.30
CA PHE A 219 14.59 -0.69 -5.86
C PHE A 219 13.97 -1.57 -6.95
N VAL A 220 13.06 -1.02 -7.74
CA VAL A 220 12.46 -1.68 -8.93
C VAL A 220 13.49 -1.80 -10.06
N ARG A 221 14.33 -0.77 -10.22
CA ARG A 221 15.33 -0.67 -11.26
C ARG A 221 16.62 -1.45 -10.97
N ALA A 222 16.79 -1.93 -9.74
CA ALA A 222 17.89 -2.82 -9.38
C ALA A 222 17.93 -4.02 -10.35
N THR A 223 19.12 -4.33 -10.85
CA THR A 223 19.33 -5.34 -11.89
C THR A 223 19.42 -6.77 -11.34
N ASN A 224 19.63 -6.89 -10.03
CA ASN A 224 19.75 -8.16 -9.31
C ASN A 224 19.51 -7.96 -7.79
N VAL A 225 19.45 -9.06 -7.06
CA VAL A 225 19.20 -9.09 -5.62
C VAL A 225 20.30 -8.40 -4.82
N GLU A 226 21.55 -8.55 -5.21
CA GLU A 226 22.70 -7.94 -4.53
C GLU A 226 22.65 -6.42 -4.60
N GLU A 227 22.31 -5.88 -5.75
CA GLU A 227 22.10 -4.44 -5.93
C GLU A 227 20.93 -3.94 -5.11
N PHE A 228 19.80 -4.64 -5.16
CA PHE A 228 18.62 -4.34 -4.32
C PHE A 228 19.00 -4.32 -2.83
N ALA A 229 19.70 -5.34 -2.33
CA ALA A 229 20.11 -5.43 -0.93
C ALA A 229 21.01 -4.26 -0.52
N ARG A 230 21.98 -3.89 -1.38
CA ARG A 230 22.83 -2.74 -1.16
C ARG A 230 22.04 -1.43 -1.07
N LEU A 231 21.07 -1.23 -1.98
CA LEU A 231 20.18 -0.05 -1.95
C LEU A 231 19.32 -0.02 -0.69
N ARG A 232 18.78 -1.17 -0.24
CA ARG A 232 17.96 -1.23 0.97
C ARG A 232 18.78 -0.87 2.21
N LEU A 233 19.98 -1.38 2.36
CA LEU A 233 20.89 -1.03 3.45
C LEU A 233 21.29 0.47 3.40
N ALA A 234 21.55 1.00 2.21
CA ALA A 234 21.85 2.42 2.03
C ALA A 234 20.67 3.31 2.46
N LYS A 235 19.44 2.93 2.09
CA LYS A 235 18.21 3.65 2.50
C LYS A 235 18.00 3.61 4.01
N ASP A 236 18.30 2.51 4.69
CA ASP A 236 18.11 2.39 6.14
C ASP A 236 19.02 3.35 6.94
N SER A 237 20.18 3.67 6.38
CA SER A 237 21.15 4.63 6.96
C SER A 237 21.01 6.06 6.42
N PHE A 238 20.23 6.27 5.36
CA PHE A 238 20.06 7.58 4.71
C PHE A 238 19.36 8.57 5.64
N ARG A 239 19.92 9.77 5.73
CA ARG A 239 19.31 10.93 6.42
C ARG A 239 19.06 12.00 5.37
N SER A 240 17.80 12.39 5.20
CA SER A 240 17.37 13.46 4.27
C SER A 240 17.24 14.80 4.99
#